data_02b79105660dc3b524b51a3f567d9e1a
#
_entry.id   02b79105660dc3b524b51a3f567d9e1a
#
_cell.length_a   1.000
_cell.length_b   1.000
_cell.length_c   1.000
_cell.angle_alpha   90.00
_cell.angle_beta   90.00
_cell.angle_gamma   90.00
#
_symmetry.space_group_name_H-M   'P 1'
#
loop_
_entity.id
_entity.type
_entity.pdbx_description
1 polymer ?
#
loop_
_entity_poly.entity_id
_entity_poly.type
_entity_poly.pdbx_seq_one_letter_code
_entity_poly.pdbx_strand_id
1 'polypeptide(L)'
;MSLYRNLLAPALFSVSADRSHALAHAALRWPLPWRALSAASGLETSDPRLKTRFAGLELANPIGLAAGFDKNGELLDSLSCLGFGFICVGSIMPEPRYGNPFPRLVRYRDRESIADSMGVPSKGRNYAVDRLRQAGARRVPIFANVGGFSSEDIAAGVIQVQPYVDLVEVSLMCPNVLKAGEVFDEIGMLRGILDRIEARVAQVVVRVPNDTTQMPERFAELIELCISAGVAGLKVG
;
A
#
# COMPACT_ATOMS: atom_id res chain seq x y z
N MET A 1 0.27 -5.66 -30.36
CA MET A 1 1.11 -6.61 -29.53
C MET A 1 1.95 -5.76 -28.60
N SER A 2 1.91 -6.01 -27.27
CA SER A 2 2.57 -5.10 -26.34
C SER A 2 4.08 -5.36 -26.28
N LEU A 3 4.88 -4.31 -26.35
CA LEU A 3 6.33 -4.30 -26.13
C LEU A 3 6.71 -5.08 -24.86
N TYR A 4 5.87 -4.97 -23.83
CA TYR A 4 6.03 -5.70 -22.58
C TYR A 4 6.04 -7.23 -22.80
N ARG A 5 5.02 -7.80 -23.45
CA ARG A 5 4.88 -9.26 -23.65
C ARG A 5 6.03 -9.85 -24.47
N ASN A 6 6.46 -9.12 -25.50
CA ASN A 6 7.39 -9.67 -26.49
C ASN A 6 8.86 -9.46 -26.16
N LEU A 7 9.18 -8.40 -25.38
CA LEU A 7 10.56 -8.04 -25.09
C LEU A 7 10.86 -7.98 -23.60
N LEU A 8 10.09 -7.21 -22.82
CA LEU A 8 10.41 -6.97 -21.42
C LEU A 8 10.10 -8.18 -20.53
N ALA A 9 8.97 -8.84 -20.71
CA ALA A 9 8.58 -9.98 -19.91
C ALA A 9 9.55 -11.17 -20.03
N PRO A 10 9.99 -11.60 -21.22
CA PRO A 10 11.00 -12.65 -21.35
C PRO A 10 12.31 -12.29 -20.62
N ALA A 11 12.78 -11.07 -20.78
CA ALA A 11 14.01 -10.60 -20.10
C ALA A 11 13.84 -10.57 -18.56
N LEU A 12 12.74 -10.04 -18.06
CA LEU A 12 12.45 -10.02 -16.62
C LEU A 12 12.22 -11.43 -16.06
N PHE A 13 11.69 -12.35 -16.85
CA PHE A 13 11.44 -13.73 -16.42
C PHE A 13 12.68 -14.63 -16.51
N SER A 14 13.77 -14.18 -17.13
CA SER A 14 15.04 -14.89 -17.11
C SER A 14 15.79 -14.76 -15.77
N VAL A 15 15.40 -13.79 -14.94
CA VAL A 15 15.95 -13.59 -13.59
C VAL A 15 14.91 -13.90 -12.50
N SER A 16 15.34 -14.08 -11.26
CA SER A 16 14.43 -14.33 -10.13
C SER A 16 13.45 -13.18 -9.94
N ALA A 17 12.28 -13.46 -9.36
CA ALA A 17 11.26 -12.46 -9.10
C ALA A 17 11.78 -11.33 -8.19
N ASP A 18 12.57 -11.68 -7.17
CA ASP A 18 13.22 -10.70 -6.30
C ASP A 18 14.14 -9.74 -7.06
N ARG A 19 14.97 -10.28 -7.97
CA ARG A 19 15.86 -9.45 -8.82
C ARG A 19 15.07 -8.56 -9.77
N SER A 20 14.02 -9.09 -10.40
CA SER A 20 13.16 -8.27 -11.26
C SER A 20 12.50 -7.13 -10.50
N HIS A 21 12.04 -7.39 -9.27
CA HIS A 21 11.49 -6.36 -8.39
C HIS A 21 12.53 -5.29 -8.07
N ALA A 22 13.75 -5.69 -7.71
CA ALA A 22 14.83 -4.75 -7.42
C ALA A 22 15.23 -3.90 -8.65
N LEU A 23 15.26 -4.51 -9.84
CA LEU A 23 15.54 -3.80 -11.10
C LEU A 23 14.44 -2.78 -11.43
N ALA A 24 13.17 -3.15 -11.27
CA ALA A 24 12.04 -2.24 -11.46
C ALA A 24 12.12 -1.06 -10.49
N HIS A 25 12.42 -1.32 -9.23
CA HIS A 25 12.63 -0.26 -8.22
C HIS A 25 13.78 0.67 -8.60
N ALA A 26 14.92 0.13 -9.02
CA ALA A 26 16.08 0.93 -9.45
C ALA A 26 15.72 1.83 -10.64
N ALA A 27 15.04 1.30 -11.64
CA ALA A 27 14.59 2.06 -12.81
C ALA A 27 13.59 3.18 -12.43
N LEU A 28 12.66 2.90 -11.52
CA LEU A 28 11.64 3.86 -11.09
C LEU A 28 12.19 4.96 -10.17
N ARG A 29 13.40 4.85 -9.65
CA ARG A 29 14.05 5.96 -8.92
C ARG A 29 14.41 7.16 -9.79
N TRP A 30 14.42 6.99 -11.11
CA TRP A 30 14.70 8.06 -12.07
C TRP A 30 13.41 8.54 -12.74
N PRO A 31 12.79 9.65 -12.28
CA PRO A 31 11.48 10.07 -12.77
C PRO A 31 11.45 10.59 -14.20
N LEU A 32 12.54 11.14 -14.70
CA LEU A 32 12.56 11.79 -16.01
C LEU A 32 12.17 10.86 -17.18
N PRO A 33 12.71 9.62 -17.32
CA PRO A 33 12.28 8.72 -18.38
C PRO A 33 10.78 8.38 -18.34
N TRP A 34 10.23 8.22 -17.13
CA TRP A 34 8.83 7.87 -16.95
C TRP A 34 7.89 9.03 -17.26
N ARG A 35 8.28 10.26 -16.90
CA ARG A 35 7.57 11.48 -17.28
C ARG A 35 7.54 11.66 -18.81
N ALA A 36 8.67 11.45 -19.48
CA ALA A 36 8.74 11.52 -20.93
C ALA A 36 7.90 10.43 -21.61
N LEU A 37 7.95 9.19 -21.10
CA LEU A 37 7.14 8.08 -21.59
C LEU A 37 5.66 8.36 -21.41
N SER A 38 5.24 8.84 -20.25
CA SER A 38 3.85 9.19 -19.96
C SER A 38 3.33 10.25 -20.92
N ALA A 39 4.10 11.32 -21.12
CA ALA A 39 3.74 12.39 -22.05
C ALA A 39 3.64 11.89 -23.51
N ALA A 40 4.51 10.98 -23.93
CA ALA A 40 4.53 10.43 -25.28
C ALA A 40 3.42 9.38 -25.54
N SER A 41 3.01 8.64 -24.51
CA SER A 41 2.11 7.49 -24.65
C SER A 41 0.65 7.76 -24.28
N GLY A 42 0.36 8.95 -23.74
CA GLY A 42 -1.00 9.25 -23.24
C GLY A 42 -1.44 8.37 -22.07
N LEU A 43 -0.50 7.85 -21.29
CA LEU A 43 -0.77 7.03 -20.10
C LEU A 43 -1.58 7.77 -19.03
N GLU A 44 -1.55 9.10 -19.04
CA GLU A 44 -2.45 9.93 -18.21
C GLU A 44 -3.86 9.87 -18.81
N THR A 45 -4.56 8.77 -18.57
CA THR A 45 -5.91 8.58 -19.08
C THR A 45 -6.88 9.42 -18.26
N SER A 46 -7.38 10.49 -18.86
CA SER A 46 -8.43 11.34 -18.27
C SER A 46 -9.81 11.03 -18.85
N ASP A 47 -10.16 9.75 -19.02
CA ASP A 47 -11.50 9.39 -19.48
C ASP A 47 -12.52 9.72 -18.37
N PRO A 48 -13.44 10.66 -18.58
CA PRO A 48 -14.44 11.05 -17.58
C PRO A 48 -15.31 9.89 -17.07
N ARG A 49 -15.46 8.84 -17.86
CA ARG A 49 -16.23 7.64 -17.49
C ARG A 49 -15.54 6.80 -16.42
N LEU A 50 -14.22 6.96 -16.24
CA LEU A 50 -13.44 6.26 -15.24
C LEU A 50 -13.37 7.01 -13.91
N LYS A 51 -13.79 8.29 -13.88
CA LYS A 51 -13.78 9.08 -12.64
C LYS A 51 -14.65 8.41 -11.59
N THR A 52 -14.12 8.32 -10.39
CA THR A 52 -14.82 7.73 -9.25
C THR A 52 -14.51 8.48 -7.97
N ARG A 53 -15.26 8.20 -6.93
CA ARG A 53 -15.01 8.74 -5.58
C ARG A 53 -14.79 7.60 -4.59
N PHE A 54 -13.80 7.78 -3.73
CA PHE A 54 -13.52 6.85 -2.64
C PHE A 54 -13.11 7.63 -1.38
N ALA A 55 -13.75 7.34 -0.25
CA ALA A 55 -13.49 8.01 1.03
C ALA A 55 -13.50 9.55 0.92
N GLY A 56 -14.42 10.13 0.13
CA GLY A 56 -14.52 11.56 -0.10
C GLY A 56 -13.52 12.14 -1.13
N LEU A 57 -12.55 11.37 -1.57
CA LEU A 57 -11.53 11.78 -2.55
C LEU A 57 -12.02 11.52 -3.98
N GLU A 58 -11.74 12.44 -4.89
CA GLU A 58 -11.96 12.24 -6.33
C GLU A 58 -10.75 11.55 -6.95
N LEU A 59 -11.00 10.46 -7.66
CA LEU A 59 -9.99 9.67 -8.35
C LEU A 59 -10.21 9.75 -9.86
N ALA A 60 -9.12 9.94 -10.62
CA ALA A 60 -9.18 10.00 -12.08
C ALA A 60 -9.65 8.66 -12.70
N ASN A 61 -9.36 7.56 -12.02
CA ASN A 61 -9.83 6.22 -12.35
C ASN A 61 -9.79 5.31 -11.09
N PRO A 62 -10.47 4.15 -11.08
CA PRO A 62 -10.53 3.28 -9.91
C PRO A 62 -9.30 2.38 -9.72
N ILE A 63 -8.31 2.44 -10.62
CA ILE A 63 -7.13 1.57 -10.57
C ILE A 63 -6.03 2.26 -9.78
N GLY A 64 -5.67 1.71 -8.63
CA GLY A 64 -4.58 2.20 -7.79
C GLY A 64 -3.45 1.20 -7.63
N LEU A 65 -2.27 1.71 -7.27
CA LEU A 65 -1.16 0.87 -6.85
C LEU A 65 -1.29 0.56 -5.36
N ALA A 66 -1.43 -0.71 -5.03
CA ALA A 66 -1.55 -1.17 -3.64
C ALA A 66 -0.22 -1.03 -2.88
N ALA A 67 -0.32 -0.94 -1.54
CA ALA A 67 0.83 -1.05 -0.65
C ALA A 67 1.62 -2.35 -0.89
N GLY A 68 2.93 -2.29 -0.67
CA GLY A 68 3.84 -3.42 -0.87
C GLY A 68 4.81 -3.23 -2.03
N PHE A 69 4.47 -2.41 -3.03
CA PHE A 69 5.41 -2.07 -4.10
C PHE A 69 6.35 -0.94 -3.67
N ASP A 70 5.87 0.26 -3.45
CA ASP A 70 6.66 1.35 -2.87
C ASP A 70 6.51 1.39 -1.35
N LYS A 71 7.37 0.68 -0.66
CA LYS A 71 7.26 0.49 0.79
C LYS A 71 7.60 1.74 1.62
N ASN A 72 8.33 2.67 1.02
CA ASN A 72 8.93 3.78 1.76
C ASN A 72 8.66 5.17 1.14
N GLY A 73 7.85 5.26 0.08
CA GLY A 73 7.60 6.51 -0.64
C GLY A 73 8.77 7.00 -1.50
N GLU A 74 9.59 6.07 -2.00
CA GLU A 74 10.79 6.40 -2.80
C GLU A 74 10.50 6.60 -4.30
N LEU A 75 9.33 6.18 -4.78
CA LEU A 75 9.01 6.05 -6.20
C LEU A 75 7.83 6.93 -6.64
N LEU A 76 7.28 7.77 -5.74
CA LEU A 76 6.06 8.54 -5.96
C LEU A 76 6.09 9.36 -7.24
N ASP A 77 7.22 10.04 -7.53
CA ASP A 77 7.36 10.88 -8.72
C ASP A 77 7.24 10.10 -10.04
N SER A 78 7.76 8.89 -10.09
CA SER A 78 7.68 8.03 -11.28
C SER A 78 6.33 7.33 -11.37
N LEU A 79 5.87 6.79 -10.25
CA LEU A 79 4.60 6.05 -10.21
C LEU A 79 3.40 6.94 -10.54
N SER A 80 3.44 8.21 -10.12
CA SER A 80 2.37 9.17 -10.43
C SER A 80 2.20 9.48 -11.91
N CYS A 81 3.19 9.10 -12.75
CA CYS A 81 3.14 9.27 -14.19
C CYS A 81 2.60 8.02 -14.93
N LEU A 82 2.34 6.92 -14.23
CA LEU A 82 1.98 5.64 -14.86
C LEU A 82 0.46 5.41 -15.01
N GLY A 83 -0.35 6.45 -14.80
CA GLY A 83 -1.80 6.39 -15.02
C GLY A 83 -2.62 5.77 -13.89
N PHE A 84 -2.04 5.58 -12.71
CA PHE A 84 -2.81 5.15 -11.53
C PHE A 84 -3.74 6.28 -11.06
N GLY A 85 -4.91 5.92 -10.58
CA GLY A 85 -5.86 6.83 -9.95
C GLY A 85 -5.42 7.23 -8.52
N PHE A 86 -4.63 6.39 -7.86
CA PHE A 86 -3.98 6.65 -6.56
C PHE A 86 -2.78 5.75 -6.36
N ILE A 87 -1.91 6.08 -5.42
CA ILE A 87 -0.74 5.27 -5.04
C ILE A 87 -0.78 5.05 -3.54
N CYS A 88 -0.70 3.79 -3.10
CA CYS A 88 -0.56 3.45 -1.69
C CYS A 88 0.88 3.06 -1.39
N VAL A 89 1.55 3.85 -0.55
CA VAL A 89 2.88 3.53 -0.02
C VAL A 89 2.77 2.65 1.22
N GLY A 90 3.79 1.88 1.50
CA GLY A 90 3.87 1.07 2.72
C GLY A 90 3.96 -0.44 2.45
N SER A 91 3.84 -1.28 3.51
CA SER A 91 3.46 -0.88 4.88
C SER A 91 4.60 -0.14 5.57
N ILE A 92 4.27 1.02 6.13
CA ILE A 92 5.19 1.84 6.92
C ILE A 92 5.20 1.26 8.33
N MET A 93 6.35 0.72 8.74
CA MET A 93 6.55 0.12 10.07
C MET A 93 7.21 1.12 11.02
N PRO A 94 7.02 0.96 12.34
CA PRO A 94 7.64 1.83 13.34
C PRO A 94 9.16 1.96 13.14
N GLU A 95 9.81 0.80 13.04
CA GLU A 95 11.27 0.67 12.96
C GLU A 95 11.72 0.02 11.65
N PRO A 96 12.99 0.19 11.24
CA PRO A 96 13.56 -0.48 10.09
C PRO A 96 13.49 -2.01 10.22
N ARG A 97 13.08 -2.68 9.13
CA ARG A 97 12.96 -4.13 9.06
C ARG A 97 13.54 -4.64 7.74
N TYR A 98 14.31 -5.70 7.80
CA TYR A 98 14.85 -6.37 6.59
C TYR A 98 13.81 -7.28 5.93
N GLY A 99 12.79 -7.74 6.68
CA GLY A 99 11.83 -8.75 6.22
C GLY A 99 12.40 -10.16 6.30
N ASN A 100 11.75 -11.09 5.62
CA ASN A 100 12.13 -12.51 5.61
C ASN A 100 13.40 -12.77 4.77
N PRO A 101 14.09 -13.92 4.96
CA PRO A 101 15.18 -14.36 4.09
C PRO A 101 14.72 -14.53 2.64
N PHE A 102 15.65 -14.41 1.69
CA PHE A 102 15.42 -14.74 0.28
C PHE A 102 15.38 -16.26 0.04
N PRO A 103 14.59 -16.76 -0.95
CA PRO A 103 13.73 -15.99 -1.86
C PRO A 103 12.43 -15.53 -1.19
N ARG A 104 11.96 -14.33 -1.52
CA ARG A 104 10.74 -13.72 -0.97
C ARG A 104 9.58 -13.70 -1.95
N LEU A 105 9.90 -13.78 -3.24
CA LEU A 105 8.95 -13.79 -4.35
C LEU A 105 9.22 -15.02 -5.23
N VAL A 106 8.19 -15.84 -5.42
CA VAL A 106 8.27 -17.03 -6.27
C VAL A 106 7.19 -16.97 -7.35
N ARG A 107 7.59 -17.13 -8.62
CA ARG A 107 6.66 -17.19 -9.76
C ARG A 107 6.30 -18.62 -10.09
N TYR A 108 5.02 -18.88 -10.25
CA TYR A 108 4.47 -20.12 -10.80
C TYR A 108 3.99 -19.84 -12.20
N ARG A 109 4.87 -20.04 -13.20
CA ARG A 109 4.60 -19.65 -14.60
C ARG A 109 3.46 -20.43 -15.25
N ASP A 110 3.35 -21.70 -14.90
CA ASP A 110 2.29 -22.62 -15.32
C ASP A 110 0.91 -22.24 -14.80
N ARG A 111 0.87 -21.52 -13.69
CA ARG A 111 -0.35 -21.05 -13.02
C ARG A 111 -0.58 -19.55 -13.14
N GLU A 112 0.28 -18.84 -13.89
CA GLU A 112 0.26 -17.37 -14.00
C GLU A 112 0.13 -16.66 -12.64
N SER A 113 0.78 -17.21 -11.61
CA SER A 113 0.67 -16.74 -10.22
C SER A 113 2.03 -16.42 -9.59
N ILE A 114 1.99 -15.66 -8.50
CA ILE A 114 3.16 -15.32 -7.71
C ILE A 114 2.84 -15.51 -6.23
N ALA A 115 3.75 -16.13 -5.48
CA ALA A 115 3.71 -16.17 -4.03
C ALA A 115 4.64 -15.11 -3.46
N ASP A 116 4.17 -14.43 -2.43
CA ASP A 116 4.89 -13.39 -1.69
C ASP A 116 5.05 -13.80 -0.22
N SER A 117 6.27 -13.67 0.27
CA SER A 117 6.62 -13.80 1.68
C SER A 117 7.69 -12.78 2.07
N MET A 118 7.42 -11.50 1.83
CA MET A 118 8.42 -10.46 2.08
C MET A 118 8.68 -10.17 3.55
N GLY A 119 7.74 -10.43 4.47
CA GLY A 119 7.91 -10.19 5.90
C GLY A 119 7.98 -8.70 6.26
N VAL A 120 7.24 -7.87 5.54
CA VAL A 120 7.07 -6.43 5.78
C VAL A 120 8.42 -5.65 5.89
N PRO A 121 9.31 -5.73 4.87
CA PRO A 121 10.52 -4.92 4.89
C PRO A 121 10.18 -3.43 4.82
N SER A 122 10.83 -2.63 5.65
CA SER A 122 10.61 -1.19 5.77
C SER A 122 11.89 -0.49 6.20
N LYS A 123 12.06 0.76 5.81
CA LYS A 123 13.14 1.62 6.32
C LYS A 123 12.75 2.38 7.58
N GLY A 124 11.57 2.07 8.11
CA GLY A 124 11.02 2.69 9.29
C GLY A 124 10.21 3.95 8.99
N ARG A 125 9.41 4.32 9.97
CA ARG A 125 8.43 5.42 9.86
C ARG A 125 9.07 6.77 9.60
N ASN A 126 10.13 7.10 10.31
CA ASN A 126 10.80 8.40 10.16
C ASN A 126 11.31 8.60 8.73
N TYR A 127 11.91 7.56 8.15
CA TYR A 127 12.36 7.60 6.76
C TYR A 127 11.20 7.82 5.78
N ALA A 128 10.11 7.08 5.93
CA ALA A 128 8.94 7.20 5.07
C ALA A 128 8.28 8.60 5.18
N VAL A 129 8.16 9.14 6.39
CA VAL A 129 7.65 10.50 6.64
C VAL A 129 8.52 11.54 5.96
N ASP A 130 9.84 11.42 6.04
CA ASP A 130 10.75 12.36 5.37
C ASP A 130 10.61 12.29 3.83
N ARG A 131 10.41 11.09 3.26
CA ARG A 131 10.14 10.93 1.84
C ARG A 131 8.80 11.52 1.42
N LEU A 132 7.74 11.30 2.19
CA LEU A 132 6.41 11.86 1.94
C LEU A 132 6.40 13.40 2.03
N ARG A 133 7.16 13.96 2.97
CA ARG A 133 7.34 15.41 3.13
C ARG A 133 8.06 16.04 1.94
N GLN A 134 9.07 15.34 1.40
CA GLN A 134 9.87 15.79 0.26
C GLN A 134 9.20 15.55 -1.09
N ALA A 135 8.13 14.74 -1.14
CA ALA A 135 7.40 14.50 -2.37
C ALA A 135 6.89 15.82 -2.96
N GLY A 136 7.19 16.03 -4.24
CA GLY A 136 6.82 17.23 -4.98
C GLY A 136 5.31 17.37 -5.21
N ALA A 137 4.91 18.19 -6.18
CA ALA A 137 3.50 18.37 -6.54
C ALA A 137 2.86 17.02 -6.88
N ARG A 138 1.85 16.67 -6.10
CA ARG A 138 1.14 15.38 -6.22
C ARG A 138 0.27 15.38 -7.47
N ARG A 139 0.48 14.43 -8.35
CA ARG A 139 -0.33 14.27 -9.57
C ARG A 139 -1.55 13.38 -9.34
N VAL A 140 -1.47 12.52 -8.33
CA VAL A 140 -2.53 11.59 -7.92
C VAL A 140 -2.60 11.55 -6.41
N PRO A 141 -3.75 11.22 -5.81
CA PRO A 141 -3.87 11.00 -4.37
C PRO A 141 -2.87 9.97 -3.86
N ILE A 142 -2.25 10.27 -2.73
CA ILE A 142 -1.31 9.40 -2.05
C ILE A 142 -1.96 8.81 -0.82
N PHE A 143 -2.00 7.49 -0.76
CA PHE A 143 -2.43 6.72 0.39
C PHE A 143 -1.20 6.18 1.11
N ALA A 144 -1.30 5.96 2.40
CA ALA A 144 -0.25 5.30 3.17
C ALA A 144 -0.81 4.15 3.98
N ASN A 145 -0.27 2.97 3.78
CA ASN A 145 -0.55 1.82 4.63
C ASN A 145 0.40 1.87 5.83
N VAL A 146 -0.18 1.92 7.03
CA VAL A 146 0.54 1.96 8.30
C VAL A 146 0.34 0.64 9.02
N GLY A 147 1.45 0.03 9.43
CA GLY A 147 1.48 -1.20 10.21
C GLY A 147 2.26 -1.02 11.52
N GLY A 148 2.10 -1.98 12.39
CA GLY A 148 2.78 -2.04 13.68
C GLY A 148 2.46 -3.34 14.40
N PHE A 149 3.01 -3.49 15.59
CA PHE A 149 2.82 -4.69 16.43
C PHE A 149 1.94 -4.41 17.65
N SER A 150 1.62 -3.14 17.91
CA SER A 150 0.70 -2.71 18.95
C SER A 150 -0.22 -1.59 18.44
N SER A 151 -1.30 -1.34 19.15
CA SER A 151 -2.19 -0.22 18.86
C SER A 151 -1.49 1.13 18.96
N GLU A 152 -0.55 1.26 19.89
CA GLU A 152 0.31 2.44 20.09
C GLU A 152 1.18 2.71 18.87
N ASP A 153 1.84 1.67 18.36
CA ASP A 153 2.71 1.76 17.18
C ASP A 153 1.95 2.26 15.96
N ILE A 154 0.78 1.66 15.72
CA ILE A 154 -0.05 1.99 14.55
C ILE A 154 -0.63 3.40 14.71
N ALA A 155 -1.20 3.74 15.87
CA ALA A 155 -1.76 5.06 16.11
C ALA A 155 -0.70 6.17 15.96
N ALA A 156 0.48 5.97 16.53
CA ALA A 156 1.60 6.90 16.36
C ALA A 156 2.03 7.02 14.88
N GLY A 157 1.96 5.91 14.13
CA GLY A 157 2.20 5.90 12.69
C GLY A 157 1.18 6.72 11.92
N VAL A 158 -0.10 6.54 12.21
CA VAL A 158 -1.20 7.31 11.59
C VAL A 158 -1.01 8.81 11.87
N ILE A 159 -0.78 9.20 13.15
CA ILE A 159 -0.60 10.59 13.55
C ILE A 159 0.57 11.26 12.81
N GLN A 160 1.69 10.54 12.63
CA GLN A 160 2.85 11.11 11.96
C GLN A 160 2.73 11.17 10.43
N VAL A 161 2.00 10.24 9.82
CA VAL A 161 1.91 10.12 8.36
C VAL A 161 0.77 10.97 7.76
N GLN A 162 -0.37 11.10 8.47
CA GLN A 162 -1.58 11.74 7.97
C GLN A 162 -1.39 13.18 7.45
N PRO A 163 -0.46 14.04 7.95
CA PRO A 163 -0.28 15.38 7.38
C PRO A 163 0.29 15.38 5.95
N TYR A 164 0.80 14.25 5.49
CA TYR A 164 1.52 14.13 4.21
C TYR A 164 0.82 13.24 3.19
N VAL A 165 -0.38 12.76 3.48
CA VAL A 165 -1.14 11.86 2.60
C VAL A 165 -2.61 12.23 2.56
N ASP A 166 -3.33 11.75 1.56
CA ASP A 166 -4.76 12.03 1.40
C ASP A 166 -5.63 11.00 2.15
N LEU A 167 -5.06 9.78 2.37
CA LEU A 167 -5.73 8.70 3.08
C LEU A 167 -4.72 7.82 3.81
N VAL A 168 -5.06 7.39 5.01
CA VAL A 168 -4.29 6.38 5.75
C VAL A 168 -5.04 5.06 5.77
N GLU A 169 -4.40 4.01 5.29
CA GLU A 169 -4.84 2.63 5.40
C GLU A 169 -4.22 2.02 6.66
N VAL A 170 -5.03 1.75 7.66
CA VAL A 170 -4.61 1.05 8.87
C VAL A 170 -4.56 -0.44 8.60
N SER A 171 -3.39 -1.04 8.70
CA SER A 171 -3.21 -2.49 8.58
C SER A 171 -3.19 -3.12 9.96
N LEU A 172 -4.26 -3.82 10.33
CA LEU A 172 -4.35 -4.45 11.64
C LEU A 172 -3.29 -5.54 11.79
N MET A 173 -2.99 -6.28 10.68
CA MET A 173 -1.95 -7.30 10.70
C MET A 173 -1.48 -7.71 9.30
N CYS A 174 -0.24 -8.23 9.24
CA CYS A 174 0.27 -8.96 8.10
C CYS A 174 0.40 -10.46 8.47
N PRO A 175 -0.28 -11.39 7.77
CA PRO A 175 -0.22 -12.83 8.05
C PRO A 175 1.21 -13.39 8.09
N ASN A 176 2.12 -12.77 7.32
CA ASN A 176 3.52 -13.17 7.22
C ASN A 176 4.35 -12.86 8.49
N VAL A 177 3.74 -12.33 9.54
CA VAL A 177 4.40 -11.93 10.79
C VAL A 177 3.88 -12.72 12.00
N LEU A 178 2.69 -13.32 11.88
CA LEU A 178 2.13 -14.18 12.92
C LEU A 178 2.90 -15.50 13.03
N LYS A 179 3.12 -15.93 14.24
CA LYS A 179 3.54 -17.31 14.50
C LYS A 179 2.33 -18.24 14.39
N ALA A 180 2.57 -19.46 13.92
CA ALA A 180 1.50 -20.45 13.84
C ALA A 180 0.87 -20.70 15.21
N GLY A 181 -0.47 -20.54 15.29
CA GLY A 181 -1.25 -20.74 16.52
C GLY A 181 -1.45 -19.47 17.39
N GLU A 182 -0.92 -18.32 17.02
CA GLU A 182 -1.24 -17.06 17.69
C GLU A 182 -2.66 -16.61 17.32
N VAL A 183 -3.50 -16.42 18.34
CA VAL A 183 -4.82 -15.79 18.20
C VAL A 183 -4.63 -14.29 18.28
N PHE A 184 -5.09 -13.59 17.28
CA PHE A 184 -5.01 -12.14 17.22
C PHE A 184 -6.36 -11.49 17.54
N ASP A 185 -6.35 -10.48 18.40
CA ASP A 185 -7.53 -9.68 18.72
C ASP A 185 -7.56 -8.41 17.85
N GLU A 186 -8.13 -8.55 16.64
CA GLU A 186 -8.24 -7.44 15.68
C GLU A 186 -9.12 -6.31 16.21
N ILE A 187 -10.17 -6.67 16.95
CA ILE A 187 -11.18 -5.72 17.45
C ILE A 187 -10.57 -4.88 18.57
N GLY A 188 -9.93 -5.52 19.54
CA GLY A 188 -9.22 -4.82 20.61
C GLY A 188 -8.09 -3.95 20.10
N MET A 189 -7.34 -4.46 19.13
CA MET A 189 -6.30 -3.69 18.44
C MET A 189 -6.88 -2.45 17.74
N LEU A 190 -7.93 -2.63 16.95
CA LEU A 190 -8.58 -1.52 16.23
C LEU A 190 -9.14 -0.48 17.19
N ARG A 191 -9.85 -0.91 18.24
CA ARG A 191 -10.36 -0.02 19.28
C ARG A 191 -9.23 0.81 19.89
N GLY A 192 -8.15 0.17 20.31
CA GLY A 192 -7.00 0.83 20.88
C GLY A 192 -6.32 1.84 19.92
N ILE A 193 -6.33 1.58 18.60
CA ILE A 193 -5.85 2.52 17.57
C ILE A 193 -6.79 3.72 17.48
N LEU A 194 -8.10 3.48 17.33
CA LEU A 194 -9.09 4.52 17.08
C LEU A 194 -9.24 5.46 18.28
N ASP A 195 -9.14 4.94 19.51
CA ASP A 195 -9.16 5.73 20.73
C ASP A 195 -7.96 6.72 20.86
N ARG A 196 -6.84 6.41 20.20
CA ARG A 196 -5.63 7.24 20.23
C ARG A 196 -5.55 8.26 19.09
N ILE A 197 -6.38 8.10 18.07
CA ILE A 197 -6.41 9.01 16.91
C ILE A 197 -7.54 10.03 17.11
N GLU A 198 -7.32 11.03 17.99
CA GLU A 198 -8.33 12.04 18.33
C GLU A 198 -8.60 13.00 17.16
N ALA A 199 -7.55 13.43 16.47
CA ALA A 199 -7.66 14.35 15.33
C ALA A 199 -7.27 13.65 14.02
N ARG A 200 -8.23 13.58 13.09
CA ARG A 200 -8.01 13.00 11.76
C ARG A 200 -7.92 14.11 10.72
N VAL A 201 -6.74 14.30 10.18
CA VAL A 201 -6.48 15.25 9.08
C VAL A 201 -6.69 14.56 7.73
N ALA A 202 -6.29 13.28 7.62
CA ALA A 202 -6.54 12.43 6.47
C ALA A 202 -7.69 11.45 6.73
N GLN A 203 -8.31 10.96 5.66
CA GLN A 203 -9.30 9.89 5.75
C GLN A 203 -8.64 8.60 6.25
N VAL A 204 -9.35 7.83 7.06
CA VAL A 204 -8.87 6.54 7.59
C VAL A 204 -9.69 5.41 6.99
N VAL A 205 -9.00 4.42 6.45
CA VAL A 205 -9.56 3.15 5.97
C VAL A 205 -8.89 2.02 6.73
N VAL A 206 -9.64 1.00 7.09
CA VAL A 206 -9.13 -0.16 7.81
C VAL A 206 -9.02 -1.35 6.86
N ARG A 207 -7.83 -1.95 6.80
CA ARG A 207 -7.62 -3.23 6.11
C ARG A 207 -7.97 -4.37 7.04
N VAL A 208 -8.99 -5.12 6.66
CA VAL A 208 -9.49 -6.28 7.39
C VAL A 208 -8.78 -7.54 6.91
N PRO A 209 -8.29 -8.40 7.82
CA PRO A 209 -7.76 -9.71 7.46
C PRO A 209 -8.81 -10.60 6.80
N ASN A 210 -8.40 -11.43 5.84
CA ASN A 210 -9.31 -12.32 5.13
C ASN A 210 -10.03 -13.31 6.05
N ASP A 211 -9.35 -13.77 7.10
CA ASP A 211 -9.92 -14.73 8.06
C ASP A 211 -11.10 -14.15 8.82
N THR A 212 -11.03 -12.85 9.14
CA THR A 212 -12.13 -12.13 9.82
C THR A 212 -13.37 -12.06 8.95
N THR A 213 -13.22 -11.94 7.62
CA THR A 213 -14.37 -11.90 6.70
C THR A 213 -15.11 -13.23 6.61
N GLN A 214 -14.47 -14.34 7.02
CA GLN A 214 -15.07 -15.67 7.09
C GLN A 214 -15.78 -15.93 8.42
N MET A 215 -15.70 -14.99 9.37
CA MET A 215 -16.35 -15.05 10.69
C MET A 215 -17.43 -13.95 10.76
N PRO A 216 -18.69 -14.21 10.37
CA PRO A 216 -19.71 -13.18 10.18
C PRO A 216 -19.96 -12.30 11.42
N GLU A 217 -19.96 -12.87 12.62
CA GLU A 217 -20.18 -12.14 13.86
C GLU A 217 -19.04 -11.17 14.18
N ARG A 218 -17.78 -11.63 14.08
CA ARG A 218 -16.60 -10.78 14.27
C ARG A 218 -16.50 -9.69 13.22
N PHE A 219 -16.86 -10.03 11.98
CA PHE A 219 -16.85 -9.07 10.88
C PHE A 219 -17.91 -7.98 11.09
N ALA A 220 -19.12 -8.36 11.57
CA ALA A 220 -20.17 -7.40 11.92
C ALA A 220 -19.72 -6.45 13.05
N GLU A 221 -19.15 -6.98 14.13
CA GLU A 221 -18.62 -6.18 15.25
C GLU A 221 -17.53 -5.20 14.78
N LEU A 222 -16.63 -5.63 13.92
CA LEU A 222 -15.59 -4.79 13.34
C LEU A 222 -16.19 -3.66 12.49
N ILE A 223 -17.21 -3.97 11.67
CA ILE A 223 -17.94 -2.97 10.87
C ILE A 223 -18.60 -1.93 11.79
N GLU A 224 -19.31 -2.37 12.82
CA GLU A 224 -19.97 -1.48 13.77
C GLU A 224 -18.97 -0.55 14.47
N LEU A 225 -17.82 -1.08 14.88
CA LEU A 225 -16.74 -0.29 15.45
C LEU A 225 -16.22 0.76 14.46
N CYS A 226 -16.02 0.38 13.20
CA CYS A 226 -15.57 1.30 12.17
C CYS A 226 -16.60 2.42 11.88
N ILE A 227 -17.88 2.07 11.82
CA ILE A 227 -18.98 3.03 11.61
C ILE A 227 -19.05 4.01 12.78
N SER A 228 -19.09 3.50 14.03
CA SER A 228 -19.17 4.34 15.23
C SER A 228 -17.99 5.29 15.38
N ALA A 229 -16.81 4.88 14.94
CA ALA A 229 -15.58 5.68 14.95
C ALA A 229 -15.43 6.57 13.71
N GLY A 230 -16.37 6.60 12.76
CA GLY A 230 -16.28 7.42 11.55
C GLY A 230 -15.12 7.05 10.62
N VAL A 231 -14.82 5.75 10.51
CA VAL A 231 -13.87 5.22 9.52
C VAL A 231 -14.46 5.37 8.12
N ALA A 232 -13.68 5.87 7.17
CA ALA A 232 -14.16 6.23 5.84
C ALA A 232 -14.40 5.02 4.92
N GLY A 233 -13.89 3.85 5.27
CA GLY A 233 -14.08 2.63 4.50
C GLY A 233 -13.32 1.43 5.03
N LEU A 234 -13.65 0.27 4.46
CA LEU A 234 -12.97 -1.00 4.72
C LEU A 234 -12.31 -1.50 3.44
N LYS A 235 -11.13 -2.06 3.59
CA LYS A 235 -10.43 -2.79 2.54
C LYS A 235 -10.43 -4.27 2.88
N VAL A 236 -11.00 -5.06 2.01
CA VAL A 236 -11.06 -6.53 2.10
C VAL A 236 -10.11 -7.11 1.06
N GLY A 237 -9.30 -8.12 1.45
CA GLY A 237 -8.40 -8.82 0.54
C GLY A 237 -6.98 -8.95 1.03
#